data_cc06f68266ab58ea2f97f75b3437531d
#
_entry.id   cc06f68266ab58ea2f97f75b3437531d
#
_cell.length_a   1.000
_cell.length_b   1.000
_cell.length_c   1.000
_cell.angle_alpha   90.00
_cell.angle_beta   90.00
_cell.angle_gamma   90.00
#
_symmetry.space_group_name_H-M   'P 1'
#
loop_
_entity.id
_entity.type
_entity.pdbx_description
1 polymer ?
#
loop_
_entity_poly.entity_id
_entity_poly.type
_entity_poly.pdbx_seq_one_letter_code
_entity_poly.pdbx_strand_id
1 'polypeptide(L)'
;MANQPNVLAGILDVDSSEKVARFVRLCDAFNLPVVTLVDVPGYKPGSDQEHAGIIRRGAKVIYAYANAQVPMVTVVLRKAFGGAYIVMGSKAIGADLNFAWPSSQIAVLGAAGAVNIIHRHDLAKAKASGQDVDALRAKYIKEYETSTVNANLSLEIGQIDGMID
;
A
#
# COMPACT_ATOMS: atom_id res chain seq x y z
N MET A 1 6.44 -10.64 -9.54
CA MET A 1 6.66 -9.21 -9.19
C MET A 1 6.74 -9.07 -7.69
N ALA A 2 7.68 -8.28 -7.15
CA ALA A 2 7.75 -8.07 -5.69
C ALA A 2 8.40 -6.70 -5.38
N ASN A 3 8.01 -6.09 -4.26
CA ASN A 3 8.77 -4.99 -3.67
C ASN A 3 10.07 -5.54 -3.06
N GLN A 4 11.09 -4.68 -2.95
CA GLN A 4 12.34 -4.98 -2.23
C GLN A 4 12.47 -4.08 -1.00
N PRO A 5 11.99 -4.52 0.18
CA PRO A 5 11.96 -3.67 1.38
C PRO A 5 13.33 -3.19 1.86
N ASN A 6 14.40 -3.90 1.50
CA ASN A 6 15.77 -3.49 1.84
C ASN A 6 16.26 -2.29 1.01
N VAL A 7 15.54 -1.93 -0.04
CA VAL A 7 15.83 -0.76 -0.87
C VAL A 7 14.69 0.24 -0.72
N LEU A 8 14.98 1.40 -0.17
CA LEU A 8 13.99 2.47 0.07
C LEU A 8 12.70 1.98 0.77
N ALA A 9 12.82 1.01 1.67
CA ALA A 9 11.69 0.37 2.38
C ALA A 9 10.60 -0.24 1.45
N GLY A 10 10.92 -0.53 0.19
CA GLY A 10 9.95 -1.05 -0.79
C GLY A 10 9.04 0.00 -1.42
N ILE A 11 9.32 1.27 -1.22
CA ILE A 11 8.52 2.40 -1.73
C ILE A 11 8.52 2.42 -3.27
N LEU A 12 7.42 2.87 -3.88
CA LEU A 12 7.35 3.09 -5.32
C LEU A 12 7.83 4.51 -5.67
N ASP A 13 8.73 4.60 -6.63
CA ASP A 13 9.19 5.83 -7.25
C ASP A 13 8.92 5.82 -8.77
N VAL A 14 9.41 6.83 -9.47
CA VAL A 14 9.25 6.94 -10.92
C VAL A 14 9.84 5.73 -11.64
N ASP A 15 11.06 5.33 -11.29
CA ASP A 15 11.78 4.25 -12.01
C ASP A 15 11.16 2.88 -11.74
N SER A 16 10.81 2.59 -10.49
CA SER A 16 10.11 1.36 -10.13
C SER A 16 8.74 1.28 -10.80
N SER A 17 8.00 2.38 -10.88
CA SER A 17 6.70 2.44 -11.57
C SER A 17 6.83 2.09 -13.06
N GLU A 18 7.81 2.67 -13.75
CA GLU A 18 8.07 2.35 -15.16
C GLU A 18 8.48 0.88 -15.35
N LYS A 19 9.31 0.36 -14.46
CA LYS A 19 9.77 -1.04 -14.49
C LYS A 19 8.59 -2.00 -14.27
N VAL A 20 7.74 -1.73 -13.29
CA VAL A 20 6.54 -2.53 -13.01
C VAL A 20 5.61 -2.55 -14.21
N ALA A 21 5.25 -1.39 -14.74
CA ALA A 21 4.33 -1.27 -15.87
C ALA A 21 4.85 -2.02 -17.11
N ARG A 22 6.15 -1.91 -17.39
CA ARG A 22 6.77 -2.66 -18.51
C ARG A 22 6.74 -4.17 -18.28
N PHE A 23 7.02 -4.62 -17.07
CA PHE A 23 7.06 -6.04 -16.74
C PHE A 23 5.67 -6.68 -16.87
N VAL A 24 4.64 -6.06 -16.30
CA VAL A 24 3.26 -6.58 -16.39
C VAL A 24 2.81 -6.64 -17.85
N ARG A 25 3.06 -5.59 -18.64
CA ARG A 25 2.73 -5.59 -20.08
C ARG A 25 3.50 -6.64 -20.86
N LEU A 26 4.75 -6.93 -20.48
CA LEU A 26 5.52 -8.02 -21.09
C LEU A 26 4.87 -9.37 -20.77
N CYS A 27 4.52 -9.61 -19.51
CA CYS A 27 3.84 -10.85 -19.12
C CYS A 27 2.53 -11.03 -19.88
N ASP A 28 1.74 -9.98 -19.99
CA ASP A 28 0.48 -9.99 -20.74
C ASP A 28 0.71 -10.32 -22.23
N ALA A 29 1.68 -9.66 -22.87
CA ALA A 29 2.00 -9.89 -24.28
C ALA A 29 2.46 -11.33 -24.60
N PHE A 30 3.05 -12.01 -23.62
CA PHE A 30 3.53 -13.40 -23.77
C PHE A 30 2.63 -14.43 -23.05
N ASN A 31 1.45 -14.03 -22.62
CA ASN A 31 0.48 -14.88 -21.90
C ASN A 31 1.08 -15.56 -20.65
N LEU A 32 1.85 -14.82 -19.88
CA LEU A 32 2.48 -15.28 -18.63
C LEU A 32 1.69 -14.81 -17.41
N PRO A 33 1.22 -15.71 -16.53
CA PRO A 33 0.56 -15.32 -15.29
C PRO A 33 1.44 -14.43 -14.41
N VAL A 34 0.84 -13.49 -13.69
CA VAL A 34 1.54 -12.56 -12.80
C VAL A 34 1.22 -12.87 -11.34
N VAL A 35 2.24 -13.20 -10.55
CA VAL A 35 2.15 -13.24 -9.10
C VAL A 35 2.81 -11.98 -8.54
N THR A 36 2.06 -11.21 -7.75
CA THR A 36 2.53 -9.98 -7.12
C THR A 36 2.67 -10.16 -5.62
N LEU A 37 3.86 -9.93 -5.08
CA LEU A 37 4.15 -9.97 -3.65
C LEU A 37 4.29 -8.53 -3.14
N VAL A 38 3.38 -8.10 -2.26
CA VAL A 38 3.24 -6.71 -1.84
C VAL A 38 3.83 -6.49 -0.45
N ASP A 39 4.79 -5.58 -0.37
CA ASP A 39 5.28 -4.97 0.87
C ASP A 39 5.64 -3.52 0.58
N VAL A 40 4.63 -2.65 0.51
CA VAL A 40 4.77 -1.27 0.02
C VAL A 40 4.19 -0.26 1.01
N PRO A 41 5.01 0.67 1.52
CA PRO A 41 4.55 1.71 2.44
C PRO A 41 3.91 2.92 1.73
N GLY A 42 4.09 3.06 0.42
CA GLY A 42 3.57 4.20 -0.34
C GLY A 42 4.38 4.54 -1.58
N TYR A 43 4.01 5.64 -2.21
CA TYR A 43 4.83 6.31 -3.23
C TYR A 43 5.86 7.23 -2.57
N LYS A 44 7.02 7.40 -3.22
CA LYS A 44 8.08 8.30 -2.76
C LYS A 44 7.60 9.75 -2.84
N PRO A 45 7.54 10.46 -1.72
CA PRO A 45 7.21 11.88 -1.71
C PRO A 45 8.42 12.73 -2.13
N GLY A 46 8.17 13.97 -2.54
CA GLY A 46 9.21 14.95 -2.80
C GLY A 46 9.02 15.66 -4.14
N SER A 47 9.48 16.91 -4.20
CA SER A 47 9.36 17.76 -5.38
C SER A 47 10.06 17.19 -6.62
N ASP A 48 11.18 16.51 -6.44
CA ASP A 48 11.89 15.81 -7.53
C ASP A 48 11.04 14.69 -8.15
N GLN A 49 10.31 13.92 -7.36
CA GLN A 49 9.40 12.90 -7.87
C GLN A 49 8.18 13.54 -8.57
N GLU A 50 7.68 14.63 -8.01
CA GLU A 50 6.58 15.40 -8.60
C GLU A 50 7.01 15.96 -9.97
N HIS A 51 8.17 16.62 -10.06
CA HIS A 51 8.71 17.14 -11.31
C HIS A 51 9.05 16.05 -12.31
N ALA A 52 9.53 14.90 -11.87
CA ALA A 52 9.75 13.73 -12.71
C ALA A 52 8.44 13.04 -13.16
N GLY A 53 7.28 13.48 -12.65
CA GLY A 53 5.96 13.03 -13.05
C GLY A 53 5.54 11.73 -12.41
N ILE A 54 5.76 11.55 -11.10
CA ILE A 54 5.41 10.33 -10.35
C ILE A 54 3.93 9.95 -10.51
N ILE A 55 3.02 10.93 -10.55
CA ILE A 55 1.58 10.65 -10.72
C ILE A 55 1.31 10.02 -12.08
N ARG A 56 1.85 10.60 -13.15
CA ARG A 56 1.71 10.07 -14.51
C ARG A 56 2.39 8.70 -14.69
N ARG A 57 3.58 8.53 -14.08
CA ARG A 57 4.33 7.27 -14.17
C ARG A 57 3.67 6.19 -13.33
N GLY A 58 3.17 6.53 -12.14
CA GLY A 58 2.37 5.63 -11.30
C GLY A 58 1.07 5.20 -11.99
N ALA A 59 0.40 6.10 -12.71
CA ALA A 59 -0.79 5.76 -13.49
C ALA A 59 -0.54 4.68 -14.55
N LYS A 60 0.67 4.58 -15.12
CA LYS A 60 1.02 3.48 -16.04
C LYS A 60 0.93 2.11 -15.40
N VAL A 61 1.20 2.01 -14.10
CA VAL A 61 1.08 0.75 -13.36
C VAL A 61 -0.39 0.34 -13.28
N ILE A 62 -1.29 1.28 -12.98
CA ILE A 62 -2.74 1.04 -12.99
C ILE A 62 -3.17 0.52 -14.36
N TYR A 63 -2.79 1.21 -15.41
CA TYR A 63 -3.13 0.79 -16.78
C TYR A 63 -2.60 -0.59 -17.13
N ALA A 64 -1.37 -0.91 -16.72
CA ALA A 64 -0.77 -2.20 -17.02
C ALA A 64 -1.56 -3.35 -16.37
N TYR A 65 -1.89 -3.22 -15.08
CA TYR A 65 -2.67 -4.24 -14.39
C TYR A 65 -4.13 -4.28 -14.85
N ALA A 66 -4.78 -3.14 -15.00
CA ALA A 66 -6.20 -3.10 -15.38
C ALA A 66 -6.49 -3.61 -16.80
N ASN A 67 -5.51 -3.54 -17.70
CA ASN A 67 -5.65 -4.02 -19.07
C ASN A 67 -5.11 -5.44 -19.29
N ALA A 68 -4.34 -5.98 -18.35
CA ALA A 68 -3.78 -7.32 -18.50
C ALA A 68 -4.89 -8.39 -18.52
N GLN A 69 -4.76 -9.36 -19.45
CA GLN A 69 -5.71 -10.45 -19.66
C GLN A 69 -5.20 -11.77 -19.05
N VAL A 70 -3.97 -11.78 -18.55
CA VAL A 70 -3.38 -12.97 -17.93
C VAL A 70 -3.84 -13.14 -16.49
N PRO A 71 -3.85 -14.36 -15.95
CA PRO A 71 -4.17 -14.60 -14.55
C PRO A 71 -3.26 -13.80 -13.61
N MET A 72 -3.86 -13.12 -12.63
CA MET A 72 -3.17 -12.26 -11.67
C MET A 72 -3.52 -12.63 -10.24
N VAL A 73 -2.49 -12.99 -9.47
CA VAL A 73 -2.61 -13.31 -8.04
C VAL A 73 -1.75 -12.35 -7.23
N THR A 74 -2.32 -11.73 -6.23
CA THR A 74 -1.61 -10.82 -5.33
C THR A 74 -1.58 -11.35 -3.92
N VAL A 75 -0.41 -11.28 -3.27
CA VAL A 75 -0.22 -11.66 -1.88
C VAL A 75 0.39 -10.49 -1.12
N VAL A 76 -0.33 -10.00 -0.12
CA VAL A 76 0.18 -8.98 0.80
C VAL A 76 1.01 -9.65 1.89
N LEU A 77 2.33 -9.36 1.91
CA LEU A 77 3.27 -9.97 2.84
C LEU A 77 3.34 -9.21 4.17
N ARG A 78 3.35 -7.87 4.12
CA ARG A 78 3.48 -7.03 5.31
C ARG A 78 2.70 -5.73 5.16
N LYS A 79 3.24 -4.73 4.46
CA LYS A 79 2.63 -3.41 4.31
C LYS A 79 1.95 -3.27 2.95
N ALA A 80 0.75 -2.71 2.97
CA ALA A 80 0.00 -2.40 1.77
C ALA A 80 -0.75 -1.08 2.00
N PHE A 81 -0.07 0.07 1.74
CA PHE A 81 -0.60 1.36 2.08
C PHE A 81 -0.93 2.22 0.87
N GLY A 82 -2.14 2.79 0.91
CA GLY A 82 -2.61 3.85 0.02
C GLY A 82 -2.62 3.48 -1.46
N GLY A 83 -2.39 4.48 -2.29
CA GLY A 83 -2.39 4.31 -3.74
C GLY A 83 -1.33 3.35 -4.27
N ALA A 84 -0.19 3.22 -3.58
CA ALA A 84 0.86 2.30 -3.97
C ALA A 84 0.44 0.82 -3.83
N TYR A 85 -0.34 0.48 -2.81
CA TYR A 85 -0.97 -0.84 -2.70
C TYR A 85 -1.97 -1.06 -3.86
N ILE A 86 -2.85 -0.08 -4.09
CA ILE A 86 -3.89 -0.22 -5.11
C ILE A 86 -3.30 -0.53 -6.48
N VAL A 87 -2.24 0.16 -6.88
CA VAL A 87 -1.64 0.00 -8.22
C VAL A 87 -0.88 -1.31 -8.39
N MET A 88 -0.51 -2.00 -7.31
CA MET A 88 0.23 -3.25 -7.35
C MET A 88 -0.67 -4.49 -7.43
N GLY A 89 -1.64 -4.49 -8.32
CA GLY A 89 -2.51 -5.63 -8.55
C GLY A 89 -3.49 -5.87 -7.39
N SER A 90 -4.08 -4.82 -6.83
CA SER A 90 -5.17 -4.98 -5.88
C SER A 90 -6.44 -5.50 -6.55
N LYS A 91 -7.34 -6.07 -5.76
CA LYS A 91 -8.66 -6.50 -6.22
C LYS A 91 -9.45 -5.35 -6.87
N ALA A 92 -9.27 -4.13 -6.37
CA ALA A 92 -9.93 -2.93 -6.88
C ALA A 92 -9.60 -2.59 -8.34
N ILE A 93 -8.45 -3.04 -8.85
CA ILE A 93 -8.05 -2.82 -10.26
C ILE A 93 -8.08 -4.08 -11.11
N GLY A 94 -8.70 -5.16 -10.62
CA GLY A 94 -9.04 -6.34 -11.42
C GLY A 94 -8.13 -7.55 -11.26
N ALA A 95 -7.28 -7.63 -10.23
CA ALA A 95 -6.58 -8.88 -9.95
C ALA A 95 -7.57 -9.99 -9.58
N ASP A 96 -7.36 -11.21 -10.09
CA ASP A 96 -8.28 -12.33 -9.94
C ASP A 96 -8.39 -12.81 -8.50
N LEU A 97 -7.26 -12.95 -7.82
CA LEU A 97 -7.18 -13.39 -6.43
C LEU A 97 -6.24 -12.51 -5.63
N ASN A 98 -6.67 -12.15 -4.44
CA ASN A 98 -5.89 -11.35 -3.48
C ASN A 98 -5.84 -12.05 -2.13
N PHE A 99 -4.65 -12.35 -1.67
CA PHE A 99 -4.41 -12.96 -0.36
C PHE A 99 -3.56 -12.06 0.52
N ALA A 100 -3.61 -12.29 1.81
CA ALA A 100 -2.75 -11.61 2.77
C ALA A 100 -2.27 -12.57 3.86
N TRP A 101 -1.10 -12.31 4.42
CA TRP A 101 -0.71 -12.95 5.67
C TRP A 101 -1.49 -12.34 6.84
N PRO A 102 -1.79 -13.11 7.91
CA PRO A 102 -2.56 -12.60 9.05
C PRO A 102 -1.94 -11.39 9.73
N SER A 103 -0.61 -11.25 9.66
CA SER A 103 0.15 -10.11 10.20
C SER A 103 0.22 -8.90 9.26
N SER A 104 -0.43 -8.96 8.10
CA SER A 104 -0.38 -7.89 7.12
C SER A 104 -1.11 -6.64 7.58
N GLN A 105 -0.58 -5.50 7.17
CA GLN A 105 -1.11 -4.18 7.44
C GLN A 105 -1.64 -3.57 6.14
N ILE A 106 -2.95 -3.51 6.01
CA ILE A 106 -3.63 -2.96 4.82
C ILE A 106 -4.42 -1.73 5.26
N ALA A 107 -4.08 -0.55 4.73
CA ALA A 107 -4.75 0.71 5.08
C ALA A 107 -4.47 1.82 4.07
N VAL A 108 -5.17 2.94 4.20
CA VAL A 108 -4.89 4.16 3.42
C VAL A 108 -3.55 4.77 3.82
N LEU A 109 -3.23 4.76 5.13
CA LEU A 109 -1.99 5.28 5.70
C LEU A 109 -1.54 4.38 6.85
N GLY A 110 -0.23 4.31 7.07
CA GLY A 110 0.32 3.71 8.30
C GLY A 110 -0.13 4.49 9.54
N ALA A 111 -0.31 3.79 10.66
CA ALA A 111 -0.94 4.32 11.87
C ALA A 111 -0.33 5.64 12.38
N ALA A 112 1.00 5.76 12.38
CA ALA A 112 1.67 6.99 12.82
C ALA A 112 1.30 8.21 11.95
N GLY A 113 1.18 8.03 10.63
CA GLY A 113 0.75 9.08 9.72
C GLY A 113 -0.72 9.44 9.90
N ALA A 114 -1.58 8.43 9.98
CA ALA A 114 -3.02 8.60 10.16
C ALA A 114 -3.36 9.35 11.45
N VAL A 115 -2.75 8.97 12.57
CA VAL A 115 -2.96 9.59 13.88
C VAL A 115 -2.58 11.07 13.88
N ASN A 116 -1.48 11.44 13.23
CA ASN A 116 -1.07 12.85 13.14
C ASN A 116 -2.08 13.72 12.36
N ILE A 117 -2.84 13.12 11.45
CA ILE A 117 -3.87 13.82 10.68
C ILE A 117 -5.20 13.83 11.45
N ILE A 118 -5.67 12.66 11.86
CA ILE A 118 -6.98 12.47 12.47
C ILE A 118 -7.06 13.17 13.84
N HIS A 119 -6.03 12.98 14.66
CA HIS A 119 -5.97 13.48 16.04
C HIS A 119 -5.13 14.76 16.20
N ARG A 120 -4.86 15.49 15.12
CA ARG A 120 -4.01 16.69 15.15
C ARG A 120 -4.46 17.73 16.18
N HIS A 121 -5.78 17.91 16.34
CA HIS A 121 -6.35 18.87 17.29
C HIS A 121 -6.20 18.41 18.74
N ASP A 122 -6.38 17.12 19.00
CA ASP A 122 -6.25 16.56 20.35
C ASP A 122 -4.78 16.55 20.80
N LEU A 123 -3.86 16.22 19.91
CA LEU A 123 -2.42 16.30 20.15
C LEU A 123 -1.97 17.74 20.39
N ALA A 124 -2.54 18.72 19.67
CA ALA A 124 -2.24 20.13 19.90
C ALA A 124 -2.78 20.63 21.24
N LYS A 125 -4.00 20.23 21.63
CA LYS A 125 -4.57 20.54 22.96
C LYS A 125 -3.75 19.91 24.09
N ALA A 126 -3.36 18.65 23.96
CA ALA A 126 -2.52 17.96 24.93
C ALA A 126 -1.18 18.70 25.13
N LYS A 127 -0.55 19.14 24.03
CA LYS A 127 0.66 19.95 24.08
C LYS A 127 0.47 21.27 24.83
N ALA A 128 -0.63 21.96 24.58
CA ALA A 128 -0.95 23.24 25.22
C ALA A 128 -1.26 23.08 26.73
N SER A 129 -1.82 21.93 27.13
CA SER A 129 -2.14 21.62 28.55
C SER A 129 -1.00 20.95 29.33
N GLY A 130 0.18 20.76 28.72
CA GLY A 130 1.34 20.13 29.36
C GLY A 130 1.19 18.62 29.58
N GLN A 131 0.27 17.96 28.86
CA GLN A 131 0.11 16.51 28.90
C GLN A 131 1.22 15.83 28.09
N ASP A 132 1.48 14.55 28.39
CA ASP A 132 2.41 13.73 27.63
C ASP A 132 1.81 13.40 26.25
N VAL A 133 2.28 14.15 25.24
CA VAL A 133 1.83 14.01 23.85
C VAL A 133 2.26 12.69 23.25
N ASP A 134 3.41 12.17 23.64
CA ASP A 134 3.96 10.94 23.07
C ASP A 134 3.20 9.71 23.59
N ALA A 135 2.87 9.70 24.88
CA ALA A 135 2.00 8.67 25.44
C ALA A 135 0.60 8.69 24.80
N LEU A 136 0.01 9.88 24.61
CA LEU A 136 -1.29 10.01 23.94
C LEU A 136 -1.24 9.56 22.48
N ARG A 137 -0.19 9.94 21.76
CA ARG A 137 0.04 9.49 20.37
C ARG A 137 0.19 7.97 20.28
N ALA A 138 0.98 7.36 21.16
CA ALA A 138 1.18 5.91 21.21
C ALA A 138 -0.14 5.17 21.45
N LYS A 139 -1.02 5.71 22.32
CA LYS A 139 -2.37 5.18 22.56
C LYS A 139 -3.19 5.18 21.26
N TYR A 140 -3.28 6.31 20.58
CA TYR A 140 -4.05 6.43 19.34
C TYR A 140 -3.49 5.55 18.20
N ILE A 141 -2.17 5.39 18.11
CA ILE A 141 -1.54 4.49 17.16
C ILE A 141 -2.02 3.05 17.40
N LYS A 142 -1.97 2.58 18.65
CA LYS A 142 -2.40 1.24 19.01
C LYS A 142 -3.89 1.00 18.73
N GLU A 143 -4.73 1.99 19.03
CA GLU A 143 -6.17 1.94 18.73
C GLU A 143 -6.41 1.83 17.22
N TYR A 144 -5.73 2.65 16.43
CA TYR A 144 -5.85 2.65 14.97
C TYR A 144 -5.33 1.35 14.34
N GLU A 145 -4.21 0.81 14.82
CA GLU A 145 -3.69 -0.48 14.36
C GLU A 145 -4.69 -1.61 14.61
N THR A 146 -5.30 -1.64 15.78
CA THR A 146 -6.25 -2.69 16.14
C THR A 146 -7.56 -2.59 15.35
N SER A 147 -8.07 -1.38 15.12
CA SER A 147 -9.38 -1.15 14.50
C SER A 147 -9.35 -1.07 12.99
N THR A 148 -8.22 -0.65 12.39
CA THR A 148 -8.21 -0.25 10.97
C THR A 148 -7.12 -0.93 10.15
N VAL A 149 -5.95 -1.19 10.74
CA VAL A 149 -4.76 -1.67 10.02
C VAL A 149 -4.58 -3.17 10.23
N ASN A 150 -5.52 -3.98 9.75
CA ASN A 150 -5.42 -5.44 9.90
C ASN A 150 -6.05 -6.18 8.72
N ALA A 151 -5.56 -7.40 8.46
CA ALA A 151 -6.01 -8.23 7.36
C ALA A 151 -7.47 -8.72 7.53
N ASN A 152 -7.95 -8.90 8.77
CA ASN A 152 -9.33 -9.35 9.00
C ASN A 152 -10.35 -8.33 8.49
N LEU A 153 -10.15 -7.05 8.80
CA LEU A 153 -11.02 -6.00 8.29
C LEU A 153 -11.02 -5.98 6.76
N SER A 154 -9.84 -6.12 6.13
CA SER A 154 -9.72 -6.17 4.67
C SER A 154 -10.43 -7.36 4.05
N LEU A 155 -10.48 -8.51 4.74
CA LEU A 155 -11.25 -9.68 4.34
C LEU A 155 -12.75 -9.41 4.46
N GLU A 156 -13.20 -8.86 5.59
CA GLU A 156 -14.61 -8.54 5.84
C GLU A 156 -15.21 -7.57 4.81
N ILE A 157 -14.43 -6.57 4.40
CA ILE A 157 -14.89 -5.58 3.40
C ILE A 157 -14.57 -5.97 1.95
N GLY A 158 -14.05 -7.18 1.73
CA GLY A 158 -13.82 -7.73 0.39
C GLY A 158 -12.63 -7.14 -0.37
N GLN A 159 -11.64 -6.58 0.32
CA GLN A 159 -10.39 -6.12 -0.31
C GLN A 159 -9.42 -7.27 -0.61
N ILE A 160 -9.54 -8.37 0.12
CA ILE A 160 -8.82 -9.63 -0.12
C ILE A 160 -9.80 -10.79 -0.13
N ASP A 161 -9.41 -11.89 -0.75
CA ASP A 161 -10.21 -13.11 -0.88
C ASP A 161 -9.97 -14.11 0.25
N GLY A 162 -8.83 -14.01 0.92
CA GLY A 162 -8.48 -14.90 2.01
C GLY A 162 -7.15 -14.54 2.68
N MET A 163 -6.92 -15.20 3.81
CA MET A 163 -5.63 -15.19 4.49
C MET A 163 -4.95 -16.53 4.29
N ILE A 164 -3.63 -16.51 4.17
CA ILE A 164 -2.78 -17.70 4.04
C ILE A 164 -1.77 -17.74 5.18
N ASP A 165 -1.58 -18.91 5.76
CA ASP A 165 -0.60 -19.18 6.83
C ASP A 165 0.79 -19.49 6.26
#